data_d57e88fe5e97f3266f6bbd3d67a8c812
#
_entry.id   d57e88fe5e97f3266f6bbd3d67a8c812
#
_cell.length_a   1.000
_cell.length_b   1.000
_cell.length_c   1.000
_cell.angle_alpha   90.00
_cell.angle_beta   90.00
_cell.angle_gamma   90.00
#
_symmetry.space_group_name_H-M   'P 1'
#
loop_
_entity.id
_entity.type
_entity.pdbx_description
1 polymer ?
#
loop_
_entity_poly.entity_id
_entity_poly.type
_entity_poly.pdbx_seq_one_letter_code
_entity_poly.pdbx_strand_id
1 'polypeptide(L)'
;SVLNAARKLGVDIDSVCGGRAMCGRCQINVSEGQFDKYGIVSKNSNLSDKSESEKKYISKRNLDPKKRLSCQAIIKNSVVIDVPQESQIHKQVIRKAADDRDVKIDPLISLLFVEVNLPDMNDPSSDFRRLKDSIINQWPDKSNSEITADIHVLQKLQKILREGNWEVTIALRKSNRIIDIWPGFKEKVFGIALDVGSTTISAHLVDLHSGVTIASNGRMNPQIKYGEDLMSRVSYVMMNEGGEKELADIVRKGIQEIIVDVAKENTIDFNDIL
;
A
#
# COMPACT_ATOMS: atom_id res chain seq x y z
N SER A 1 -3.44 -18.99 18.28
CA SER A 1 -2.17 -19.73 18.09
C SER A 1 -0.96 -18.83 18.24
N VAL A 2 0.21 -19.42 18.43
CA VAL A 2 1.50 -18.70 18.44
C VAL A 2 1.68 -17.90 17.16
N LEU A 3 1.35 -18.48 16.00
CA LEU A 3 1.44 -17.81 14.70
C LEU A 3 0.60 -16.51 14.66
N ASN A 4 -0.62 -16.55 15.18
CA ASN A 4 -1.48 -15.37 15.22
C ASN A 4 -0.97 -14.30 16.21
N ALA A 5 -0.41 -14.72 17.34
CA ALA A 5 0.21 -13.81 18.29
C ALA A 5 1.47 -13.14 17.70
N ALA A 6 2.33 -13.91 17.02
CA ALA A 6 3.50 -13.40 16.32
C ALA A 6 3.11 -12.33 15.28
N ARG A 7 2.08 -12.60 14.45
CA ARG A 7 1.56 -11.65 13.46
C ARG A 7 1.10 -10.33 14.10
N LYS A 8 0.38 -10.40 15.24
CA LYS A 8 -0.06 -9.22 15.98
C LYS A 8 1.11 -8.40 16.56
N LEU A 9 2.19 -9.07 16.93
CA LEU A 9 3.41 -8.45 17.46
C LEU A 9 4.38 -7.99 16.36
N GLY A 10 4.07 -8.21 15.08
CA GLY A 10 4.94 -7.87 13.97
C GLY A 10 6.16 -8.81 13.81
N VAL A 11 6.10 -10.00 14.41
CA VAL A 11 7.13 -11.04 14.23
C VAL A 11 6.75 -11.91 13.05
N ASP A 12 7.57 -11.91 12.02
CA ASP A 12 7.32 -12.63 10.78
C ASP A 12 7.75 -14.09 10.91
N ILE A 13 6.76 -15.00 10.90
CA ILE A 13 6.97 -16.46 10.85
C ILE A 13 6.41 -16.96 9.51
N ASP A 14 7.24 -17.69 8.76
CA ASP A 14 6.86 -18.26 7.47
C ASP A 14 5.70 -19.28 7.62
N SER A 15 4.65 -19.09 6.81
CA SER A 15 3.44 -19.92 6.89
C SER A 15 2.73 -20.03 5.54
N VAL A 16 3.35 -20.71 4.60
CA VAL A 16 2.88 -20.89 3.21
C VAL A 16 1.49 -21.51 3.12
N CYS A 17 1.13 -22.43 4.03
CA CYS A 17 -0.16 -23.13 3.99
C CYS A 17 -1.31 -22.37 4.69
N GLY A 18 -1.12 -21.13 5.12
CA GLY A 18 -2.16 -20.35 5.83
C GLY A 18 -2.57 -20.91 7.19
N GLY A 19 -1.69 -21.70 7.84
CA GLY A 19 -1.96 -22.22 9.20
C GLY A 19 -2.54 -23.65 9.25
N ARG A 20 -2.62 -24.37 8.13
CA ARG A 20 -3.23 -25.70 8.01
C ARG A 20 -2.33 -26.87 8.45
N ALA A 21 -1.17 -26.64 9.04
CA ALA A 21 -0.18 -27.65 9.43
C ALA A 21 0.31 -28.54 8.27
N MET A 22 0.30 -28.05 7.03
CA MET A 22 0.67 -28.83 5.85
C MET A 22 2.10 -28.58 5.38
N CYS A 23 2.59 -27.32 5.45
CA CYS A 23 3.91 -26.94 4.92
C CYS A 23 5.05 -27.16 5.92
N GLY A 24 4.78 -27.04 7.23
CA GLY A 24 5.76 -27.16 8.29
C GLY A 24 6.82 -26.07 8.36
N ARG A 25 6.65 -24.96 7.61
CA ARG A 25 7.61 -23.85 7.62
C ARG A 25 7.52 -22.99 8.89
N CYS A 26 6.38 -22.99 9.56
CA CYS A 26 6.13 -22.21 10.77
C CYS A 26 6.68 -22.87 12.04
N GLN A 27 7.88 -23.48 11.98
CA GLN A 27 8.50 -24.14 13.11
C GLN A 27 8.98 -23.13 14.14
N ILE A 28 8.84 -23.49 15.41
CA ILE A 28 9.29 -22.70 16.55
C ILE A 28 9.89 -23.63 17.62
N ASN A 29 10.76 -23.07 18.46
CA ASN A 29 11.24 -23.71 19.67
C ASN A 29 10.69 -22.94 20.88
N VAL A 30 10.42 -23.66 21.98
CA VAL A 30 10.16 -23.04 23.27
C VAL A 30 11.48 -22.90 24.00
N SER A 31 11.84 -21.65 24.36
CA SER A 31 12.98 -21.40 25.23
C SER A 31 12.53 -21.60 26.67
N GLU A 32 12.95 -22.72 27.27
CA GLU A 32 12.61 -23.03 28.66
C GLU A 32 13.58 -22.35 29.63
N GLY A 33 13.05 -21.79 30.71
CA GLY A 33 13.85 -21.14 31.74
C GLY A 33 13.11 -20.02 32.44
N GLN A 34 13.82 -19.36 33.34
CA GLN A 34 13.35 -18.15 34.04
C GLN A 34 13.99 -16.93 33.36
N PHE A 35 13.14 -16.01 32.94
CA PHE A 35 13.52 -14.79 32.23
C PHE A 35 13.20 -13.59 33.12
N ASP A 36 14.05 -13.35 34.11
CA ASP A 36 13.83 -12.35 35.18
C ASP A 36 13.56 -10.93 34.62
N LYS A 37 14.25 -10.57 33.53
CA LYS A 37 14.06 -9.26 32.88
C LYS A 37 12.60 -9.02 32.46
N TYR A 38 11.85 -10.07 32.19
CA TYR A 38 10.45 -9.99 31.72
C TYR A 38 9.46 -10.59 32.74
N GLY A 39 9.92 -11.13 33.86
CA GLY A 39 9.08 -11.80 34.85
C GLY A 39 8.42 -13.08 34.33
N ILE A 40 9.04 -13.75 33.34
CA ILE A 40 8.46 -14.92 32.66
C ILE A 40 9.17 -16.19 33.07
N VAL A 41 8.38 -17.21 33.50
CA VAL A 41 8.82 -18.60 33.61
C VAL A 41 8.28 -19.35 32.41
N SER A 42 9.15 -19.63 31.45
CA SER A 42 8.80 -20.29 30.18
C SER A 42 9.01 -21.80 30.26
N LYS A 43 7.99 -22.57 29.90
CA LYS A 43 8.00 -24.03 29.84
C LYS A 43 7.20 -24.51 28.63
N ASN A 44 7.51 -25.70 28.12
CA ASN A 44 6.71 -26.33 27.06
C ASN A 44 5.24 -26.51 27.43
N SER A 45 4.93 -26.75 28.73
CA SER A 45 3.56 -26.85 29.24
C SER A 45 2.75 -25.54 29.16
N ASN A 46 3.39 -24.39 28.90
CA ASN A 46 2.73 -23.11 28.68
C ASN A 46 2.10 -23.00 27.28
N LEU A 47 2.35 -24.00 26.43
CA LEU A 47 1.62 -24.23 25.17
C LEU A 47 0.63 -25.41 25.32
N SER A 48 -0.33 -25.48 24.40
CA SER A 48 -1.20 -26.67 24.28
C SER A 48 -0.41 -27.93 23.93
N ASP A 49 -1.00 -29.08 24.22
CA ASP A 49 -0.50 -30.34 23.68
C ASP A 49 -0.47 -30.32 22.14
N LYS A 50 0.36 -31.18 21.54
CA LYS A 50 0.45 -31.30 20.10
C LYS A 50 -0.86 -31.79 19.52
N SER A 51 -1.41 -31.04 18.56
CA SER A 51 -2.62 -31.44 17.82
C SER A 51 -2.38 -32.69 16.98
N GLU A 52 -3.44 -33.38 16.61
CA GLU A 52 -3.34 -34.57 15.75
C GLU A 52 -2.70 -34.22 14.38
N SER A 53 -3.00 -33.06 13.84
CA SER A 53 -2.36 -32.56 12.61
C SER A 53 -0.87 -32.33 12.78
N GLU A 54 -0.45 -31.79 13.93
CA GLU A 54 0.95 -31.56 14.26
C GLU A 54 1.69 -32.89 14.44
N LYS A 55 1.10 -33.86 15.16
CA LYS A 55 1.67 -35.21 15.33
C LYS A 55 1.82 -35.93 13.99
N LYS A 56 0.79 -35.90 13.13
CA LYS A 56 0.86 -36.46 11.78
C LYS A 56 1.98 -35.85 10.94
N TYR A 57 2.15 -34.51 11.03
CA TYR A 57 3.22 -33.83 10.31
C TYR A 57 4.58 -34.25 10.81
N ILE A 58 4.81 -34.28 12.13
CA ILE A 58 6.07 -34.67 12.76
C ILE A 58 6.46 -36.07 12.35
N SER A 59 5.52 -37.05 12.41
CA SER A 59 5.79 -38.45 12.05
C SER A 59 6.08 -38.62 10.56
N LYS A 60 5.37 -37.96 9.67
CA LYS A 60 5.56 -38.08 8.21
C LYS A 60 6.85 -37.43 7.70
N ARG A 61 7.30 -36.36 8.34
CA ARG A 61 8.44 -35.54 7.89
C ARG A 61 9.68 -35.70 8.76
N ASN A 62 9.64 -36.62 9.74
CA ASN A 62 10.73 -36.85 10.69
C ASN A 62 11.27 -35.58 11.33
N LEU A 63 10.35 -34.67 11.72
CA LEU A 63 10.68 -33.38 12.35
C LEU A 63 11.18 -33.62 13.78
N ASP A 64 12.17 -32.83 14.23
CA ASP A 64 12.63 -32.85 15.61
C ASP A 64 11.44 -32.76 16.58
N PRO A 65 11.28 -33.75 17.49
CA PRO A 65 10.18 -33.75 18.47
C PRO A 65 10.13 -32.52 19.40
N LYS A 66 11.23 -31.80 19.55
CA LYS A 66 11.29 -30.57 20.34
C LYS A 66 10.65 -29.37 19.62
N LYS A 67 10.64 -29.40 18.29
CA LYS A 67 10.02 -28.33 17.49
C LYS A 67 8.50 -28.41 17.52
N ARG A 68 7.86 -27.25 17.43
CA ARG A 68 6.41 -27.10 17.39
C ARG A 68 6.01 -26.36 16.10
N LEU A 69 4.82 -26.59 15.62
CA LEU A 69 4.23 -25.79 14.55
C LEU A 69 3.46 -24.62 15.16
N SER A 70 3.93 -23.40 14.96
CA SER A 70 3.35 -22.19 15.57
C SER A 70 1.87 -21.98 15.20
N CYS A 71 1.44 -22.47 14.03
CA CYS A 71 0.05 -22.42 13.60
C CYS A 71 -0.88 -23.32 14.42
N GLN A 72 -0.35 -24.40 15.04
CA GLN A 72 -1.12 -25.36 15.84
C GLN A 72 -0.95 -25.16 17.35
N ALA A 73 0.19 -24.61 17.77
CA ALA A 73 0.47 -24.38 19.19
C ALA A 73 -0.38 -23.23 19.74
N ILE A 74 -1.22 -23.50 20.73
CA ILE A 74 -2.03 -22.52 21.44
C ILE A 74 -1.30 -22.07 22.70
N ILE A 75 -1.22 -20.78 22.93
CA ILE A 75 -0.61 -20.19 24.13
C ILE A 75 -1.60 -20.33 25.31
N LYS A 76 -1.16 -20.99 26.39
CA LYS A 76 -1.90 -21.13 27.65
C LYS A 76 -1.42 -20.16 28.72
N ASN A 77 -0.10 -19.93 28.78
CA ASN A 77 0.54 -19.02 29.72
C ASN A 77 1.71 -18.27 29.05
N SER A 78 2.33 -17.35 29.77
CA SER A 78 3.52 -16.62 29.30
C SER A 78 4.61 -17.56 28.87
N VAL A 79 5.12 -17.37 27.67
CA VAL A 79 6.11 -18.27 27.04
C VAL A 79 7.10 -17.46 26.20
N VAL A 80 8.34 -17.90 26.23
CA VAL A 80 9.40 -17.35 25.36
C VAL A 80 9.59 -18.30 24.18
N ILE A 81 9.43 -17.75 22.99
CA ILE A 81 9.51 -18.51 21.74
C ILE A 81 10.73 -18.05 20.96
N ASP A 82 11.52 -19.00 20.52
CA ASP A 82 12.57 -18.82 19.54
C ASP A 82 12.05 -19.19 18.14
N VAL A 83 12.25 -18.29 17.16
CA VAL A 83 11.88 -18.51 15.76
C VAL A 83 13.16 -18.84 15.00
N PRO A 84 13.38 -20.10 14.62
CA PRO A 84 14.55 -20.49 13.86
C PRO A 84 14.69 -19.71 12.55
N GLN A 85 15.93 -19.50 12.11
CA GLN A 85 16.22 -18.70 10.92
C GLN A 85 15.50 -19.24 9.67
N GLU A 86 15.39 -20.56 9.52
CA GLU A 86 14.67 -21.24 8.44
C GLU A 86 13.15 -20.99 8.46
N SER A 87 12.61 -20.52 9.59
CA SER A 87 11.19 -20.20 9.77
C SER A 87 10.91 -18.69 9.72
N GLN A 88 11.93 -17.87 9.49
CA GLN A 88 11.78 -16.42 9.33
C GLN A 88 11.58 -16.10 7.86
N ILE A 89 10.70 -15.12 7.59
CA ILE A 89 10.50 -14.61 6.23
C ILE A 89 11.73 -13.77 5.86
N HIS A 90 12.49 -14.22 4.86
CA HIS A 90 13.63 -13.46 4.36
C HIS A 90 13.15 -12.23 3.60
N LYS A 91 13.54 -11.03 4.04
CA LYS A 91 13.30 -9.79 3.31
C LYS A 91 14.19 -9.76 2.06
N GLN A 92 13.63 -10.11 0.92
CA GLN A 92 14.31 -9.92 -0.36
C GLN A 92 14.15 -8.47 -0.82
N VAL A 93 15.26 -7.85 -1.23
CA VAL A 93 15.20 -6.55 -1.92
C VAL A 93 14.81 -6.81 -3.36
N ILE A 94 13.59 -6.43 -3.70
CA ILE A 94 13.04 -6.61 -5.05
C ILE A 94 13.22 -5.30 -5.82
N ARG A 95 14.02 -5.35 -6.88
CA ARG A 95 14.16 -4.25 -7.85
C ARG A 95 13.52 -4.71 -9.15
N LYS A 96 12.31 -4.24 -9.45
CA LYS A 96 11.71 -4.33 -10.78
C LYS A 96 11.99 -3.00 -11.48
N ALA A 97 12.86 -3.02 -12.48
CA ALA A 97 13.03 -1.87 -13.37
C ALA A 97 11.79 -1.73 -14.27
N ALA A 98 11.41 -0.49 -14.58
CA ALA A 98 10.42 -0.25 -15.61
C ALA A 98 11.05 -0.62 -16.98
N ASP A 99 10.26 -1.27 -17.81
CA ASP A 99 10.66 -1.62 -19.19
C ASP A 99 10.36 -0.39 -20.07
N ASP A 100 11.39 0.27 -20.56
CA ASP A 100 11.26 1.42 -21.47
C ASP A 100 10.83 0.91 -22.84
N ARG A 101 9.52 0.95 -23.09
CA ARG A 101 8.95 0.68 -24.42
C ARG A 101 8.72 2.01 -25.13
N ASP A 102 9.05 2.04 -26.40
CA ASP A 102 8.70 3.17 -27.27
C ASP A 102 7.17 3.20 -27.50
N VAL A 103 6.48 3.92 -26.62
CA VAL A 103 5.02 4.06 -26.65
C VAL A 103 4.67 5.48 -27.08
N LYS A 104 3.78 5.61 -28.07
CA LYS A 104 3.24 6.93 -28.43
C LYS A 104 2.50 7.52 -27.24
N ILE A 105 3.04 8.61 -26.71
CA ILE A 105 2.45 9.29 -25.54
C ILE A 105 1.17 10.00 -25.98
N ASP A 106 0.08 9.70 -25.29
CA ASP A 106 -1.22 10.33 -25.41
C ASP A 106 -1.79 10.62 -24.01
N PRO A 107 -1.34 11.71 -23.36
CA PRO A 107 -1.67 12.00 -21.96
C PRO A 107 -3.18 12.13 -21.76
N LEU A 108 -3.69 11.43 -20.72
CA LEU A 108 -5.09 11.55 -20.32
C LEU A 108 -5.36 12.87 -19.60
N ILE A 109 -4.32 13.46 -19.01
CA ILE A 109 -4.35 14.67 -18.19
C ILE A 109 -3.44 15.71 -18.85
N SER A 110 -3.92 16.96 -18.93
CA SER A 110 -3.14 18.11 -19.36
C SER A 110 -3.08 19.12 -18.22
N LEU A 111 -1.91 19.70 -17.97
CA LEU A 111 -1.77 20.84 -17.10
C LEU A 111 -2.05 22.11 -17.90
N LEU A 112 -2.93 22.96 -17.40
CA LEU A 112 -3.23 24.26 -17.97
C LEU A 112 -2.97 25.32 -16.89
N PHE A 113 -2.09 26.26 -17.21
CA PHE A 113 -1.95 27.47 -16.40
C PHE A 113 -3.04 28.46 -16.83
N VAL A 114 -3.76 29.02 -15.85
CA VAL A 114 -4.92 29.87 -16.09
C VAL A 114 -4.82 31.11 -15.20
N GLU A 115 -4.88 32.26 -15.82
CA GLU A 115 -5.07 33.55 -15.15
C GLU A 115 -6.58 33.81 -15.00
N VAL A 116 -7.07 33.77 -13.78
CA VAL A 116 -8.50 33.90 -13.50
C VAL A 116 -8.87 35.38 -13.22
N ASN A 117 -9.92 35.87 -13.85
CA ASN A 117 -10.38 37.22 -13.64
C ASN A 117 -10.70 37.49 -12.16
N LEU A 118 -10.19 38.61 -11.66
CA LEU A 118 -10.46 39.07 -10.29
C LEU A 118 -11.97 39.34 -10.08
N PRO A 119 -12.49 39.07 -8.88
CA PRO A 119 -13.86 39.45 -8.55
C PRO A 119 -14.05 40.95 -8.62
N ASP A 120 -15.14 41.38 -9.22
CA ASP A 120 -15.57 42.74 -9.29
C ASP A 120 -16.99 42.90 -8.71
N MET A 121 -17.27 44.02 -8.10
CA MET A 121 -18.59 44.33 -7.54
C MET A 121 -19.72 44.34 -8.58
N ASN A 122 -19.38 44.51 -9.85
CA ASN A 122 -20.33 44.49 -10.98
C ASN A 122 -20.52 43.09 -11.59
N ASP A 123 -19.71 42.12 -11.18
CA ASP A 123 -19.79 40.73 -11.67
C ASP A 123 -19.98 39.78 -10.50
N PRO A 124 -21.22 39.32 -10.24
CA PRO A 124 -21.55 38.41 -9.14
C PRO A 124 -21.22 36.94 -9.44
N SER A 125 -20.43 36.65 -10.48
CA SER A 125 -20.08 35.26 -10.85
C SER A 125 -19.33 34.52 -9.73
N SER A 126 -19.63 33.24 -9.58
CA SER A 126 -18.93 32.40 -8.64
C SER A 126 -17.48 32.13 -9.07
N ASP A 127 -16.61 31.82 -8.13
CA ASP A 127 -15.20 31.48 -8.38
C ASP A 127 -15.06 30.39 -9.45
N PHE A 128 -15.90 29.35 -9.41
CA PHE A 128 -15.87 28.28 -10.40
C PHE A 128 -16.29 28.73 -11.80
N ARG A 129 -17.28 29.65 -11.89
CA ARG A 129 -17.69 30.22 -13.18
C ARG A 129 -16.58 31.06 -13.76
N ARG A 130 -15.94 31.92 -12.97
CA ARG A 130 -14.78 32.73 -13.39
C ARG A 130 -13.65 31.84 -13.91
N LEU A 131 -13.33 30.76 -13.20
CA LEU A 131 -12.33 29.78 -13.64
C LEU A 131 -12.72 29.18 -15.01
N LYS A 132 -13.96 28.70 -15.17
CA LYS A 132 -14.44 28.16 -16.46
C LYS A 132 -14.32 29.14 -17.61
N ASP A 133 -14.82 30.38 -17.41
CA ASP A 133 -14.82 31.41 -18.41
C ASP A 133 -13.36 31.77 -18.80
N SER A 134 -12.47 31.86 -17.83
CA SER A 134 -11.03 32.09 -18.07
C SER A 134 -10.37 30.96 -18.84
N ILE A 135 -10.70 29.68 -18.53
CA ILE A 135 -10.21 28.52 -19.28
C ILE A 135 -10.66 28.60 -20.74
N ILE A 136 -11.94 28.87 -21.00
CA ILE A 136 -12.49 28.95 -22.36
C ILE A 136 -11.82 30.07 -23.15
N ASN A 137 -11.58 31.21 -22.51
CA ASN A 137 -10.98 32.39 -23.16
C ASN A 137 -9.49 32.14 -23.51
N GLN A 138 -8.72 31.50 -22.62
CA GLN A 138 -7.29 31.28 -22.79
C GLN A 138 -6.99 29.99 -23.59
N TRP A 139 -7.91 29.01 -23.52
CA TRP A 139 -7.79 27.71 -24.17
C TRP A 139 -9.05 27.39 -25.00
N PRO A 140 -9.26 28.06 -26.17
CA PRO A 140 -10.49 27.94 -26.96
C PRO A 140 -10.80 26.51 -27.43
N ASP A 141 -9.78 25.66 -27.60
CA ASP A 141 -9.95 24.23 -27.93
C ASP A 141 -10.68 23.43 -26.84
N LYS A 142 -10.78 23.94 -25.61
CA LYS A 142 -11.52 23.35 -24.50
C LYS A 142 -12.99 23.79 -24.44
N SER A 143 -13.41 24.70 -25.31
CA SER A 143 -14.80 25.20 -25.35
C SER A 143 -15.82 24.18 -25.88
N ASN A 144 -15.37 23.10 -26.53
CA ASN A 144 -16.22 22.12 -27.24
C ASN A 144 -17.09 21.24 -26.33
N SER A 145 -16.87 21.23 -25.02
CA SER A 145 -17.65 20.46 -24.06
C SER A 145 -17.71 21.18 -22.71
N GLU A 146 -18.74 20.87 -21.93
CA GLU A 146 -18.89 21.45 -20.59
C GLU A 146 -17.70 21.11 -19.69
N ILE A 147 -17.13 22.15 -19.05
CA ILE A 147 -16.09 22.00 -18.05
C ILE A 147 -16.74 21.70 -16.70
N THR A 148 -16.36 20.57 -16.12
CA THR A 148 -16.79 20.12 -14.79
C THR A 148 -15.58 20.01 -13.84
N ALA A 149 -15.83 19.83 -12.54
CA ALA A 149 -14.76 19.64 -11.58
C ALA A 149 -15.13 18.56 -10.55
N ASP A 150 -14.13 17.90 -10.02
CA ASP A 150 -14.28 16.97 -8.89
C ASP A 150 -14.63 17.76 -7.61
N ILE A 151 -15.38 17.13 -6.72
CA ILE A 151 -15.87 17.78 -5.49
C ILE A 151 -14.72 18.34 -4.62
N HIS A 152 -13.61 17.61 -4.52
CA HIS A 152 -12.46 18.07 -3.74
C HIS A 152 -11.78 19.32 -4.35
N VAL A 153 -11.84 19.49 -5.69
CA VAL A 153 -11.38 20.71 -6.36
C VAL A 153 -12.24 21.88 -5.95
N LEU A 154 -13.58 21.70 -5.98
CA LEU A 154 -14.51 22.75 -5.59
C LEU A 154 -14.34 23.14 -4.11
N GLN A 155 -14.06 22.19 -3.23
CA GLN A 155 -13.84 22.43 -1.81
C GLN A 155 -12.60 23.30 -1.53
N LYS A 156 -11.54 23.16 -2.32
CA LYS A 156 -10.30 23.93 -2.14
C LYS A 156 -10.18 25.13 -3.07
N LEU A 157 -11.05 25.28 -4.07
CA LEU A 157 -10.96 26.27 -5.14
C LEU A 157 -10.79 27.69 -4.61
N GLN A 158 -11.66 28.11 -3.68
CA GLN A 158 -11.64 29.46 -3.12
C GLN A 158 -10.29 29.80 -2.47
N LYS A 159 -9.74 28.85 -1.73
CA LYS A 159 -8.44 29.00 -1.06
C LYS A 159 -7.32 29.11 -2.08
N ILE A 160 -7.28 28.17 -3.03
CA ILE A 160 -6.21 28.09 -4.05
C ILE A 160 -6.17 29.33 -4.95
N LEU A 161 -7.32 29.85 -5.38
CA LEU A 161 -7.36 31.07 -6.18
C LEU A 161 -6.74 32.27 -5.45
N ARG A 162 -6.97 32.39 -4.15
CA ARG A 162 -6.42 33.48 -3.34
C ARG A 162 -4.94 33.29 -3.03
N GLU A 163 -4.51 32.07 -2.72
CA GLU A 163 -3.09 31.74 -2.52
C GLU A 163 -2.26 31.96 -3.78
N GLY A 164 -2.82 31.67 -4.95
CA GLY A 164 -2.20 31.89 -6.25
C GLY A 164 -2.38 33.31 -6.80
N ASN A 165 -2.96 34.25 -6.05
CA ASN A 165 -3.30 35.57 -6.56
C ASN A 165 -4.09 35.55 -7.89
N TRP A 166 -5.02 34.57 -8.00
CA TRP A 166 -5.84 34.30 -9.18
C TRP A 166 -5.10 33.73 -10.40
N GLU A 167 -3.85 33.35 -10.21
CA GLU A 167 -3.07 32.53 -11.13
C GLU A 167 -3.02 31.10 -10.59
N VAL A 168 -3.47 30.14 -11.39
CA VAL A 168 -3.58 28.73 -10.97
C VAL A 168 -3.17 27.77 -12.08
N THR A 169 -2.69 26.61 -11.71
CA THR A 169 -2.53 25.49 -12.63
C THR A 169 -3.60 24.46 -12.33
N ILE A 170 -4.32 24.02 -13.35
CA ILE A 170 -5.31 22.94 -13.24
C ILE A 170 -4.84 21.69 -13.94
N ALA A 171 -5.17 20.52 -13.39
CA ALA A 171 -5.11 19.26 -14.07
C ALA A 171 -6.46 18.97 -14.73
N LEU A 172 -6.48 19.03 -16.07
CA LEU A 172 -7.67 18.81 -16.89
C LEU A 172 -7.60 17.45 -17.57
N ARG A 173 -8.60 16.61 -17.33
CA ARG A 173 -8.78 15.36 -18.03
C ARG A 173 -9.33 15.61 -19.45
N LYS A 174 -9.05 14.71 -20.42
CA LYS A 174 -9.58 14.79 -21.81
C LYS A 174 -11.10 14.98 -21.90
N SER A 175 -11.84 14.54 -20.88
CA SER A 175 -13.30 14.76 -20.76
C SER A 175 -13.70 16.16 -20.29
N ASN A 176 -12.81 17.15 -20.31
CA ASN A 176 -13.00 18.49 -19.75
C ASN A 176 -13.39 18.50 -18.27
N ARG A 177 -12.87 17.54 -17.50
CA ARG A 177 -13.07 17.47 -16.05
C ARG A 177 -11.80 17.91 -15.32
N ILE A 178 -11.91 18.92 -14.49
CA ILE A 178 -10.83 19.38 -13.61
C ILE A 178 -10.72 18.37 -12.47
N ILE A 179 -9.59 17.70 -12.36
CA ILE A 179 -9.33 16.67 -11.35
C ILE A 179 -8.44 17.15 -10.23
N ASP A 180 -7.66 18.22 -10.45
CA ASP A 180 -6.92 18.90 -9.40
C ASP A 180 -6.59 20.36 -9.76
N ILE A 181 -6.15 21.17 -8.76
CA ILE A 181 -5.81 22.59 -8.90
C ILE A 181 -4.75 22.99 -7.87
N TRP A 182 -3.77 23.80 -8.30
CA TRP A 182 -2.68 24.33 -7.48
C TRP A 182 -2.54 25.84 -7.69
N PRO A 183 -2.05 26.58 -6.67
CA PRO A 183 -1.74 28.00 -6.81
C PRO A 183 -0.52 28.21 -7.69
N GLY A 184 -0.54 29.25 -8.53
CA GLY A 184 0.56 29.62 -9.41
C GLY A 184 0.83 28.63 -10.53
N PHE A 185 2.02 28.76 -11.13
CA PHE A 185 2.47 27.88 -12.22
C PHE A 185 3.06 26.57 -11.67
N LYS A 186 2.57 25.45 -12.20
CA LYS A 186 3.08 24.12 -11.91
C LYS A 186 3.45 23.39 -13.20
N GLU A 187 4.70 22.97 -13.28
CA GLU A 187 5.25 22.35 -14.51
C GLU A 187 4.95 20.86 -14.59
N LYS A 188 4.93 20.16 -13.44
CA LYS A 188 4.89 18.69 -13.41
C LYS A 188 3.88 18.18 -12.41
N VAL A 189 3.24 17.08 -12.78
CA VAL A 189 2.46 16.23 -11.88
C VAL A 189 2.80 14.77 -12.15
N PHE A 190 2.64 13.96 -11.13
CA PHE A 190 3.07 12.57 -11.16
C PHE A 190 1.88 11.63 -10.95
N GLY A 191 2.07 10.40 -11.39
CA GLY A 191 1.17 9.30 -11.10
C GLY A 191 1.95 8.10 -10.60
N ILE A 192 1.26 7.18 -9.96
CA ILE A 192 1.85 5.92 -9.50
C ILE A 192 1.22 4.77 -10.28
N ALA A 193 2.05 4.01 -11.00
CA ALA A 193 1.67 2.72 -11.54
C ALA A 193 2.04 1.63 -10.52
N LEU A 194 1.02 0.87 -10.07
CA LEU A 194 1.17 -0.19 -9.08
C LEU A 194 0.98 -1.56 -9.71
N ASP A 195 1.94 -2.46 -9.48
CA ASP A 195 1.80 -3.89 -9.71
C ASP A 195 1.69 -4.60 -8.35
N VAL A 196 0.49 -5.09 -8.03
CA VAL A 196 0.21 -5.76 -6.77
C VAL A 196 0.12 -7.27 -7.01
N GLY A 197 1.28 -7.91 -7.00
CA GLY A 197 1.38 -9.35 -7.11
C GLY A 197 1.12 -10.09 -5.79
N SER A 198 0.93 -11.39 -5.85
CA SER A 198 0.75 -12.23 -4.66
C SER A 198 1.99 -12.22 -3.74
N THR A 199 3.18 -12.13 -4.31
CA THR A 199 4.45 -12.19 -3.59
C THR A 199 5.09 -10.82 -3.43
N THR A 200 4.93 -9.95 -4.42
CA THR A 200 5.63 -8.66 -4.49
C THR A 200 4.67 -7.55 -4.89
N ILE A 201 4.90 -6.36 -4.34
CA ILE A 201 4.27 -5.12 -4.79
C ILE A 201 5.38 -4.26 -5.38
N SER A 202 5.15 -3.69 -6.56
CA SER A 202 6.02 -2.67 -7.14
C SER A 202 5.25 -1.40 -7.46
N ALA A 203 5.92 -0.27 -7.29
CA ALA A 203 5.42 1.06 -7.60
C ALA A 203 6.38 1.77 -8.54
N HIS A 204 5.84 2.36 -9.59
CA HIS A 204 6.56 3.17 -10.54
C HIS A 204 6.00 4.59 -10.50
N LEU A 205 6.85 5.55 -10.17
CA LEU A 205 6.50 6.97 -10.21
C LEU A 205 6.69 7.47 -11.63
N VAL A 206 5.65 7.99 -12.21
CA VAL A 206 5.60 8.39 -13.63
C VAL A 206 5.26 9.86 -13.74
N ASP A 207 6.03 10.61 -14.51
CA ASP A 207 5.66 11.95 -14.95
C ASP A 207 4.48 11.83 -15.94
N LEU A 208 3.34 12.40 -15.59
CA LEU A 208 2.10 12.23 -16.36
C LEU A 208 2.09 13.04 -17.68
N HIS A 209 3.00 13.99 -17.84
CA HIS A 209 3.14 14.74 -19.10
C HIS A 209 4.01 13.99 -20.11
N SER A 210 5.17 13.53 -19.68
CA SER A 210 6.15 12.87 -20.56
C SER A 210 5.98 11.35 -20.65
N GLY A 211 5.27 10.74 -19.70
CA GLY A 211 5.15 9.28 -19.59
C GLY A 211 6.43 8.60 -19.09
N VAL A 212 7.45 9.38 -18.70
CA VAL A 212 8.73 8.85 -18.23
C VAL A 212 8.61 8.34 -16.81
N THR A 213 9.11 7.14 -16.55
CA THR A 213 9.24 6.60 -15.20
C THR A 213 10.42 7.27 -14.50
N ILE A 214 10.11 8.05 -13.46
CA ILE A 214 11.10 8.79 -12.67
C ILE A 214 11.82 7.89 -11.69
N ALA A 215 11.06 7.00 -11.05
CA ALA A 215 11.58 6.09 -10.04
C ALA A 215 10.74 4.82 -9.95
N SER A 216 11.35 3.76 -9.44
CA SER A 216 10.69 2.49 -9.18
C SER A 216 11.16 1.92 -7.84
N ASN A 217 10.24 1.40 -7.07
CA ASN A 217 10.55 0.68 -5.85
C ASN A 217 9.72 -0.61 -5.77
N GLY A 218 10.20 -1.60 -5.04
CA GLY A 218 9.52 -2.88 -4.87
C GLY A 218 9.70 -3.41 -3.45
N ARG A 219 8.65 -4.07 -2.96
CA ARG A 219 8.67 -4.75 -1.66
C ARG A 219 7.90 -6.05 -1.69
N MET A 220 8.16 -6.92 -0.73
CA MET A 220 7.33 -8.11 -0.54
C MET A 220 5.90 -7.72 -0.17
N ASN A 221 4.92 -8.43 -0.75
CA ASN A 221 3.53 -8.26 -0.36
C ASN A 221 3.35 -8.68 1.11
N PRO A 222 2.95 -7.78 2.02
CA PRO A 222 2.84 -8.09 3.44
C PRO A 222 1.77 -9.14 3.76
N GLN A 223 0.91 -9.49 2.79
CA GLN A 223 -0.06 -10.59 2.94
C GLN A 223 0.61 -11.98 2.96
N ILE A 224 1.89 -12.11 2.58
CA ILE A 224 2.62 -13.39 2.58
C ILE A 224 2.56 -14.06 3.96
N LYS A 225 2.60 -13.28 5.03
CA LYS A 225 2.50 -13.82 6.40
C LYS A 225 1.18 -14.53 6.71
N TYR A 226 0.14 -14.33 5.89
CA TYR A 226 -1.15 -15.03 5.99
C TYR A 226 -1.26 -16.19 5.01
N GLY A 227 -0.44 -16.20 3.97
CA GLY A 227 -0.35 -17.22 2.95
C GLY A 227 0.46 -16.74 1.75
N GLU A 228 1.38 -17.57 1.25
CA GLU A 228 2.27 -17.21 0.14
C GLU A 228 1.50 -17.08 -1.18
N ASP A 229 0.50 -17.94 -1.39
CA ASP A 229 -0.35 -18.00 -2.57
C ASP A 229 -1.79 -17.56 -2.28
N LEU A 230 -2.57 -17.37 -3.34
CA LEU A 230 -3.96 -16.96 -3.25
C LEU A 230 -4.80 -17.97 -2.45
N MET A 231 -4.61 -19.27 -2.69
CA MET A 231 -5.43 -20.32 -2.05
C MET A 231 -5.18 -20.38 -0.54
N SER A 232 -3.93 -20.17 -0.14
CA SER A 232 -3.56 -20.10 1.28
C SER A 232 -4.23 -18.90 1.97
N ARG A 233 -4.34 -17.76 1.30
CA ARG A 233 -5.03 -16.57 1.82
C ARG A 233 -6.54 -16.78 1.89
N VAL A 234 -7.14 -17.39 0.86
CA VAL A 234 -8.56 -17.78 0.89
C VAL A 234 -8.83 -18.71 2.08
N SER A 235 -7.99 -19.71 2.28
CA SER A 235 -8.10 -20.60 3.44
C SER A 235 -7.97 -19.85 4.78
N TYR A 236 -7.09 -18.86 4.85
CA TYR A 236 -6.97 -18.01 6.04
C TYR A 236 -8.28 -17.27 6.32
N VAL A 237 -8.85 -16.62 5.32
CA VAL A 237 -10.13 -15.89 5.43
C VAL A 237 -11.26 -16.82 5.87
N MET A 238 -11.35 -18.01 5.29
CA MET A 238 -12.39 -19.00 5.65
C MET A 238 -12.28 -19.49 7.09
N MET A 239 -11.08 -19.51 7.66
CA MET A 239 -10.81 -20.01 9.02
C MET A 239 -10.80 -18.92 10.10
N ASN A 240 -10.77 -17.64 9.72
CA ASN A 240 -10.63 -16.53 10.64
C ASN A 240 -11.68 -15.45 10.31
N GLU A 241 -12.59 -15.24 11.23
CA GLU A 241 -13.58 -14.16 11.12
C GLU A 241 -12.86 -12.80 11.02
N GLY A 242 -13.24 -11.98 10.05
CA GLY A 242 -12.60 -10.69 9.77
C GLY A 242 -11.26 -10.79 9.03
N GLY A 243 -10.83 -11.99 8.61
CA GLY A 243 -9.58 -12.21 7.90
C GLY A 243 -9.48 -11.47 6.56
N GLU A 244 -10.62 -11.25 5.87
CA GLU A 244 -10.70 -10.43 4.65
C GLU A 244 -10.31 -8.97 4.91
N LYS A 245 -10.78 -8.41 6.02
CA LYS A 245 -10.43 -7.05 6.43
C LYS A 245 -8.96 -6.94 6.80
N GLU A 246 -8.43 -7.90 7.58
CA GLU A 246 -7.01 -7.93 7.94
C GLU A 246 -6.12 -7.97 6.69
N LEU A 247 -6.46 -8.80 5.70
CA LEU A 247 -5.70 -8.89 4.43
C LEU A 247 -5.80 -7.60 3.62
N ALA A 248 -6.98 -6.98 3.56
CA ALA A 248 -7.16 -5.71 2.86
C ALA A 248 -6.40 -4.56 3.52
N ASP A 249 -6.45 -4.46 4.83
CA ASP A 249 -5.80 -3.37 5.57
C ASP A 249 -4.27 -3.48 5.48
N ILE A 250 -3.73 -4.69 5.55
CA ILE A 250 -2.27 -4.86 5.49
C ILE A 250 -1.71 -4.57 4.10
N VAL A 251 -2.42 -4.94 3.02
CA VAL A 251 -1.94 -4.62 1.66
C VAL A 251 -2.06 -3.14 1.36
N ARG A 252 -3.14 -2.47 1.81
CA ARG A 252 -3.29 -1.01 1.69
C ARG A 252 -2.18 -0.26 2.40
N LYS A 253 -1.83 -0.69 3.62
CA LYS A 253 -0.70 -0.13 4.36
C LYS A 253 0.62 -0.33 3.60
N GLY A 254 0.87 -1.54 3.06
CA GLY A 254 2.05 -1.81 2.24
C GLY A 254 2.14 -0.95 0.98
N ILE A 255 1.00 -0.70 0.32
CA ILE A 255 0.91 0.20 -0.83
C ILE A 255 1.22 1.65 -0.40
N GLN A 256 0.61 2.12 0.68
CA GLN A 256 0.88 3.47 1.18
C GLN A 256 2.36 3.69 1.52
N GLU A 257 2.98 2.72 2.20
CA GLU A 257 4.39 2.80 2.57
C GLU A 257 5.30 2.86 1.33
N ILE A 258 5.06 2.05 0.30
CA ILE A 258 5.90 2.07 -0.92
C ILE A 258 5.73 3.37 -1.71
N ILE A 259 4.53 3.96 -1.75
CA ILE A 259 4.29 5.25 -2.39
C ILE A 259 5.06 6.37 -1.66
N VAL A 260 4.97 6.38 -0.33
CA VAL A 260 5.70 7.37 0.50
C VAL A 260 7.20 7.23 0.31
N ASP A 261 7.73 5.99 0.27
CA ASP A 261 9.16 5.74 0.08
C ASP A 261 9.62 6.27 -1.29
N VAL A 262 8.90 5.94 -2.37
CA VAL A 262 9.22 6.40 -3.75
C VAL A 262 9.17 7.93 -3.86
N ALA A 263 8.18 8.59 -3.26
CA ALA A 263 8.06 10.04 -3.28
C ALA A 263 9.22 10.70 -2.52
N LYS A 264 9.52 10.22 -1.30
CA LYS A 264 10.60 10.76 -0.45
C LYS A 264 11.98 10.60 -1.09
N GLU A 265 12.30 9.43 -1.63
CA GLU A 265 13.57 9.14 -2.28
C GLU A 265 13.84 10.08 -3.46
N ASN A 266 12.80 10.62 -4.07
CA ASN A 266 12.89 11.51 -5.23
C ASN A 266 12.53 12.98 -4.93
N THR A 267 12.38 13.34 -3.66
CA THR A 267 12.09 14.72 -3.20
C THR A 267 10.80 15.29 -3.85
N ILE A 268 9.79 14.44 -4.07
CA ILE A 268 8.51 14.82 -4.65
C ILE A 268 7.49 15.00 -3.54
N ASP A 269 6.76 16.14 -3.59
CA ASP A 269 5.65 16.38 -2.70
C ASP A 269 4.51 15.39 -3.01
N PHE A 270 3.96 14.78 -1.97
CA PHE A 270 2.83 13.85 -2.11
C PHE A 270 1.60 14.52 -2.76
N ASN A 271 1.43 15.84 -2.57
CA ASN A 271 0.37 16.62 -3.22
C ASN A 271 0.56 16.79 -4.74
N ASP A 272 1.69 16.37 -5.29
CA ASP A 272 2.00 16.40 -6.72
C ASP A 272 1.70 15.05 -7.41
N ILE A 273 1.23 14.06 -6.64
CA ILE A 273 0.82 12.75 -7.13
C ILE A 273 -0.71 12.73 -7.25
N LEU A 274 -1.22 12.50 -8.47
CA LEU A 274 -2.63 12.44 -8.84
C LEU A 274 -3.20 11.03 -8.73
#